data_3741dcf4c2239a2d2444366ebcd34101
#
_entry.id   3741dcf4c2239a2d2444366ebcd34101
#
_cell.length_a   1.000
_cell.length_b   1.000
_cell.length_c   1.000
_cell.angle_alpha   90.00
_cell.angle_beta   90.00
_cell.angle_gamma   90.00
#
_symmetry.space_group_name_H-M   'P 1'
#
loop_
_entity.id
_entity.type
_entity.pdbx_description
1 polymer ?
#
loop_
_entity_poly.entity_id
_entity_poly.type
_entity_poly.pdbx_seq_one_letter_code
_entity_poly.pdbx_strand_id
1 'polypeptide(L)'
;APDAKWPGGAKIAVSLVLNYEEGGENNILHGDGQSEAFLSDIAGAAQWPGQRHWNMESIYEYGARAGFWRLHRLFTGMDIPVTIYGVATALARNPEQVAAMKSAGWEIASHGLKWVEHRDMPEEEERRQIAEAIRLHTEVVGSRPTGWYTGRCSVNTVRLTAEAGFDWISDTYDDDLPYWIEVGDRDQLVIPYTLEANDM
;
A
#
# COMPACT_ATOMS: atom_id res chain seq x y z
N ALA A 1 -20.65 -19.43 11.40
CA ALA A 1 -19.75 -18.26 11.28
C ALA A 1 -19.94 -17.40 12.53
N PRO A 2 -18.89 -16.80 13.06
CA PRO A 2 -19.02 -15.87 14.18
C PRO A 2 -19.90 -14.65 13.76
N ASP A 3 -20.66 -14.12 14.72
CA ASP A 3 -21.38 -12.87 14.51
C ASP A 3 -20.44 -11.71 14.77
N ALA A 4 -20.09 -10.99 13.71
CA ALA A 4 -19.15 -9.87 13.78
C ALA A 4 -19.69 -8.64 14.51
N LYS A 5 -21.00 -8.58 14.75
CA LYS A 5 -21.69 -7.46 15.44
C LYS A 5 -21.35 -6.09 14.88
N TRP A 6 -21.34 -5.97 13.55
CA TRP A 6 -21.03 -4.72 12.88
C TRP A 6 -21.88 -3.53 13.40
N PRO A 7 -21.33 -2.33 13.44
CA PRO A 7 -22.05 -1.14 13.87
C PRO A 7 -23.36 -0.95 13.11
N GLY A 8 -24.40 -0.45 13.80
CA GLY A 8 -25.72 -0.22 13.20
C GLY A 8 -26.50 -1.48 12.83
N GLY A 9 -26.07 -2.66 13.27
CA GLY A 9 -26.69 -3.94 12.91
C GLY A 9 -26.46 -4.36 11.46
N ALA A 10 -25.41 -3.83 10.82
CA ALA A 10 -25.01 -4.20 9.47
C ALA A 10 -24.64 -5.69 9.41
N LYS A 11 -24.89 -6.32 8.28
CA LYS A 11 -24.57 -7.73 8.04
C LYS A 11 -23.20 -7.92 7.40
N ILE A 12 -22.65 -6.87 6.81
CA ILE A 12 -21.37 -6.86 6.12
C ILE A 12 -20.71 -5.50 6.31
N ALA A 13 -19.39 -5.47 6.40
CA ALA A 13 -18.58 -4.28 6.22
C ALA A 13 -17.87 -4.39 4.87
N VAL A 14 -17.86 -3.31 4.09
CA VAL A 14 -17.13 -3.23 2.82
C VAL A 14 -16.06 -2.17 2.96
N SER A 15 -14.81 -2.57 2.81
CA SER A 15 -13.66 -1.68 2.76
C SER A 15 -13.22 -1.53 1.30
N LEU A 16 -13.26 -0.30 0.78
CA LEU A 16 -12.70 0.00 -0.53
C LEU A 16 -11.27 0.50 -0.36
N VAL A 17 -10.34 -0.22 -0.96
CA VAL A 17 -8.92 0.07 -0.91
C VAL A 17 -8.44 0.51 -2.29
N LEU A 18 -7.63 1.55 -2.34
CA LEU A 18 -6.89 1.94 -3.54
C LEU A 18 -5.40 1.76 -3.25
N ASN A 19 -4.78 0.77 -3.90
CA ASN A 19 -3.33 0.64 -3.93
C ASN A 19 -2.74 1.79 -4.73
N TYR A 20 -1.89 2.58 -4.07
CA TYR A 20 -1.29 3.78 -4.66
C TYR A 20 0.22 3.56 -4.80
N GLU A 21 0.62 3.05 -5.96
CA GLU A 21 1.95 2.47 -6.21
C GLU A 21 2.76 3.24 -7.26
N GLU A 22 2.11 4.01 -8.13
CA GLU A 22 2.75 4.71 -9.24
C GLU A 22 3.76 5.76 -8.77
N GLY A 23 5.03 5.47 -9.01
CA GLY A 23 6.19 6.19 -8.48
C GLY A 23 6.93 5.44 -7.38
N GLY A 24 6.41 4.26 -6.95
CA GLY A 24 7.05 3.33 -6.03
C GLY A 24 7.70 2.12 -6.71
N GLU A 25 7.42 1.90 -8.00
CA GLU A 25 7.98 0.83 -8.83
C GLU A 25 9.49 0.99 -9.04
N ASN A 26 10.14 -0.09 -9.54
CA ASN A 26 11.51 -0.02 -10.00
C ASN A 26 11.61 0.81 -11.29
N ASN A 27 12.37 1.89 -11.25
CA ASN A 27 12.53 2.81 -12.37
C ASN A 27 13.93 3.42 -12.39
N ILE A 28 14.60 3.33 -13.52
CA ILE A 28 15.95 3.91 -13.72
C ILE A 28 15.96 5.42 -13.41
N LEU A 29 14.89 6.15 -13.73
CA LEU A 29 14.78 7.58 -13.43
C LEU A 29 14.66 7.86 -11.92
N HIS A 30 14.32 6.85 -11.15
CA HIS A 30 14.23 6.92 -9.68
C HIS A 30 15.52 6.46 -8.98
N GLY A 31 16.56 6.10 -9.77
CA GLY A 31 17.85 5.64 -9.28
C GLY A 31 17.95 4.14 -9.09
N ASP A 32 16.98 3.37 -9.56
CA ASP A 32 16.99 1.91 -9.46
C ASP A 32 17.90 1.28 -10.53
N GLY A 33 18.41 0.09 -10.26
CA GLY A 33 19.31 -0.62 -11.16
C GLY A 33 18.64 -1.26 -12.38
N GLN A 34 17.30 -1.27 -12.43
CA GLN A 34 16.52 -1.94 -13.47
C GLN A 34 15.10 -1.37 -13.57
N SER A 35 14.39 -1.70 -14.68
CA SER A 35 12.98 -1.39 -14.82
C SER A 35 12.09 -2.35 -14.03
N GLU A 36 10.83 -1.98 -13.82
CA GLU A 36 9.81 -2.88 -13.26
C GLU A 36 9.40 -3.96 -14.28
N ALA A 37 8.92 -5.09 -13.77
CA ALA A 37 8.34 -6.16 -14.58
C ALA A 37 7.18 -6.88 -13.87
N PHE A 38 7.01 -6.67 -12.57
CA PHE A 38 6.02 -7.37 -11.77
C PHE A 38 4.63 -6.77 -11.95
N LEU A 39 3.60 -7.61 -12.04
CA LEU A 39 2.18 -7.23 -12.19
C LEU A 39 1.95 -6.16 -13.27
N SER A 40 2.50 -6.40 -14.45
CA SER A 40 2.35 -5.52 -15.60
C SER A 40 1.40 -6.11 -16.64
N ASP A 41 0.57 -5.27 -17.26
CA ASP A 41 -0.26 -5.63 -18.42
C ASP A 41 0.55 -6.01 -19.67
N ILE A 42 1.86 -5.79 -19.64
CA ILE A 42 2.75 -6.23 -20.73
C ILE A 42 3.02 -7.73 -20.61
N ALA A 43 2.45 -8.52 -21.49
CA ALA A 43 2.64 -9.96 -21.49
C ALA A 43 4.12 -10.32 -21.61
N GLY A 44 4.61 -11.13 -20.66
CA GLY A 44 6.01 -11.56 -20.64
C GLY A 44 7.01 -10.45 -20.33
N ALA A 45 6.58 -9.39 -19.64
CA ALA A 45 7.48 -8.31 -19.23
C ALA A 45 8.70 -8.85 -18.49
N ALA A 46 9.86 -8.32 -18.82
CA ALA A 46 11.13 -8.62 -18.17
C ALA A 46 11.78 -7.35 -17.65
N GLN A 47 12.53 -7.47 -16.57
CA GLN A 47 13.35 -6.37 -16.08
C GLN A 47 14.48 -6.07 -17.07
N TRP A 48 14.74 -4.79 -17.30
CA TRP A 48 15.85 -4.33 -18.13
C TRP A 48 16.94 -3.74 -17.24
N PRO A 49 18.00 -4.49 -16.94
CA PRO A 49 19.10 -3.99 -16.11
C PRO A 49 19.80 -2.79 -16.74
N GLY A 50 19.94 -1.71 -15.99
CA GLY A 50 20.62 -0.49 -16.43
C GLY A 50 19.95 0.26 -17.59
N GLN A 51 18.74 -0.11 -17.97
CA GLN A 51 18.03 0.48 -19.10
C GLN A 51 16.62 0.89 -18.75
N ARG A 52 16.16 2.00 -19.32
CA ARG A 52 14.78 2.44 -19.24
C ARG A 52 13.88 1.56 -20.10
N HIS A 53 12.70 1.28 -19.59
CA HIS A 53 11.64 0.59 -20.30
C HIS A 53 10.46 1.55 -20.52
N TRP A 54 10.48 2.26 -21.65
CA TRP A 54 9.55 3.33 -21.96
C TRP A 54 8.07 2.93 -21.81
N ASN A 55 7.70 1.76 -22.33
CA ASN A 55 6.32 1.28 -22.25
C ASN A 55 5.90 1.00 -20.80
N MET A 56 6.81 0.42 -20.00
CA MET A 56 6.56 0.16 -18.58
C MET A 56 6.39 1.47 -17.82
N GLU A 57 7.29 2.41 -18.00
CA GLU A 57 7.17 3.76 -17.41
C GLU A 57 5.83 4.41 -17.76
N SER A 58 5.36 4.26 -19.03
CA SER A 58 4.11 4.87 -19.47
C SER A 58 2.86 4.25 -18.82
N ILE A 59 2.89 2.97 -18.42
CA ILE A 59 1.81 2.32 -17.68
C ILE A 59 1.66 2.98 -16.30
N TYR A 60 2.74 3.09 -15.55
CA TYR A 60 2.73 3.75 -14.24
C TYR A 60 2.37 5.24 -14.36
N GLU A 61 2.89 5.94 -15.36
CA GLU A 61 2.51 7.33 -15.65
C GLU A 61 1.00 7.49 -15.91
N TYR A 62 0.36 6.51 -16.56
CA TYR A 62 -1.09 6.57 -16.76
C TYR A 62 -1.85 6.55 -15.44
N GLY A 63 -1.48 5.68 -14.51
CA GLY A 63 -2.06 5.62 -13.16
C GLY A 63 -1.94 6.95 -12.44
N ALA A 64 -0.73 7.51 -12.39
CA ALA A 64 -0.47 8.80 -11.76
C ALA A 64 -1.18 9.98 -12.45
N ARG A 65 -1.23 10.01 -13.79
CA ARG A 65 -1.78 11.15 -14.55
C ARG A 65 -3.28 11.11 -14.75
N ALA A 66 -3.85 9.94 -14.95
CA ALA A 66 -5.25 9.79 -15.35
C ALA A 66 -6.05 8.89 -14.42
N GLY A 67 -5.52 7.72 -14.05
CA GLY A 67 -6.21 6.69 -13.27
C GLY A 67 -6.66 7.21 -11.91
N PHE A 68 -5.73 7.74 -11.12
CA PHE A 68 -6.05 8.33 -9.82
C PHE A 68 -7.19 9.35 -9.89
N TRP A 69 -7.13 10.32 -10.81
CA TRP A 69 -8.15 11.36 -10.90
C TRP A 69 -9.52 10.85 -11.34
N ARG A 70 -9.56 9.75 -12.11
CA ARG A 70 -10.83 9.09 -12.47
C ARG A 70 -11.46 8.44 -11.24
N LEU A 71 -10.67 7.68 -10.47
CA LEU A 71 -11.13 7.03 -9.23
C LEU A 71 -11.50 8.07 -8.17
N HIS A 72 -10.70 9.11 -8.00
CA HIS A 72 -10.99 10.20 -7.07
C HIS A 72 -12.35 10.84 -7.36
N ARG A 73 -12.62 11.20 -8.62
CA ARG A 73 -13.94 11.77 -8.99
C ARG A 73 -15.08 10.79 -8.81
N LEU A 74 -14.86 9.52 -9.09
CA LEU A 74 -15.88 8.49 -8.91
C LEU A 74 -16.27 8.35 -7.45
N PHE A 75 -15.30 8.10 -6.58
CA PHE A 75 -15.55 7.85 -5.16
C PHE A 75 -16.05 9.09 -4.42
N THR A 76 -15.48 10.24 -4.67
CA THR A 76 -15.98 11.50 -4.08
C THR A 76 -17.38 11.88 -4.60
N GLY A 77 -17.67 11.62 -5.88
CA GLY A 77 -18.99 11.86 -6.45
C GLY A 77 -20.09 10.95 -5.90
N MET A 78 -19.71 9.80 -5.35
CA MET A 78 -20.61 8.84 -4.71
C MET A 78 -20.59 8.91 -3.17
N ASP A 79 -19.80 9.81 -2.59
CA ASP A 79 -19.58 9.93 -1.15
C ASP A 79 -19.09 8.62 -0.50
N ILE A 80 -18.18 7.92 -1.19
CA ILE A 80 -17.65 6.64 -0.73
C ILE A 80 -16.31 6.87 -0.02
N PRO A 81 -16.17 6.42 1.24
CA PRO A 81 -14.88 6.42 1.93
C PRO A 81 -13.93 5.40 1.31
N VAL A 82 -12.66 5.75 1.22
CA VAL A 82 -11.59 4.90 0.66
C VAL A 82 -10.41 4.89 1.61
N THR A 83 -9.78 3.73 1.77
CA THR A 83 -8.46 3.62 2.38
C THR A 83 -7.41 3.54 1.27
N ILE A 84 -6.42 4.41 1.31
CA ILE A 84 -5.28 4.39 0.39
C ILE A 84 -4.17 3.53 1.00
N TYR A 85 -3.71 2.52 0.28
CA TYR A 85 -2.43 1.88 0.60
C TYR A 85 -1.36 2.59 -0.22
N GLY A 86 -0.68 3.54 0.42
CA GLY A 86 0.24 4.44 -0.26
C GLY A 86 1.70 4.02 -0.10
N VAL A 87 2.37 3.72 -1.23
CA VAL A 87 3.83 3.58 -1.26
C VAL A 87 4.45 4.95 -0.98
N ALA A 88 5.31 5.06 0.03
CA ALA A 88 5.79 6.36 0.52
C ALA A 88 6.50 7.19 -0.56
N THR A 89 7.30 6.54 -1.44
CA THR A 89 7.94 7.23 -2.57
C THR A 89 6.95 7.68 -3.63
N ALA A 90 5.86 6.95 -3.85
CA ALA A 90 4.79 7.35 -4.77
C ALA A 90 4.05 8.58 -4.24
N LEU A 91 3.68 8.59 -2.95
CA LEU A 91 3.07 9.74 -2.29
C LEU A 91 3.96 10.99 -2.39
N ALA A 92 5.26 10.83 -2.15
CA ALA A 92 6.23 11.95 -2.20
C ALA A 92 6.37 12.57 -3.60
N ARG A 93 6.14 11.79 -4.65
CA ARG A 93 6.21 12.30 -6.05
C ARG A 93 4.95 13.03 -6.50
N ASN A 94 3.83 12.83 -5.81
CA ASN A 94 2.52 13.33 -6.23
C ASN A 94 1.81 14.14 -5.12
N PRO A 95 2.37 15.25 -4.66
CA PRO A 95 1.81 16.01 -3.54
C PRO A 95 0.40 16.56 -3.79
N GLU A 96 0.05 16.84 -5.05
CA GLU A 96 -1.30 17.29 -5.41
C GLU A 96 -2.35 16.19 -5.18
N GLN A 97 -1.99 14.94 -5.45
CA GLN A 97 -2.88 13.80 -5.22
C GLN A 97 -3.02 13.51 -3.72
N VAL A 98 -1.94 13.64 -2.95
CA VAL A 98 -2.00 13.55 -1.48
C VAL A 98 -2.93 14.63 -0.91
N ALA A 99 -2.86 15.85 -1.41
CA ALA A 99 -3.77 16.92 -1.01
C ALA A 99 -5.23 16.60 -1.34
N ALA A 100 -5.49 15.97 -2.50
CA ALA A 100 -6.82 15.54 -2.90
C ALA A 100 -7.36 14.40 -2.02
N MET A 101 -6.54 13.40 -1.67
CA MET A 101 -6.90 12.33 -0.74
C MET A 101 -7.28 12.90 0.64
N LYS A 102 -6.47 13.81 1.17
CA LYS A 102 -6.74 14.49 2.44
C LYS A 102 -8.03 15.32 2.40
N SER A 103 -8.26 16.05 1.32
CA SER A 103 -9.48 16.85 1.14
C SER A 103 -10.73 15.99 1.05
N ALA A 104 -10.62 14.77 0.54
CA ALA A 104 -11.69 13.78 0.50
C ALA A 104 -11.90 13.06 1.85
N GLY A 105 -11.08 13.33 2.85
CA GLY A 105 -11.14 12.65 4.15
C GLY A 105 -10.75 11.17 4.11
N TRP A 106 -9.99 10.75 3.10
CA TRP A 106 -9.56 9.37 2.95
C TRP A 106 -8.44 9.02 3.93
N GLU A 107 -8.48 7.83 4.49
CA GLU A 107 -7.37 7.27 5.25
C GLU A 107 -6.20 6.98 4.31
N ILE A 108 -4.98 7.36 4.70
CA ILE A 108 -3.76 7.03 3.97
C ILE A 108 -2.90 6.14 4.87
N ALA A 109 -2.97 4.83 4.63
CA ALA A 109 -2.13 3.82 5.26
C ALA A 109 -0.83 3.63 4.48
N SER A 110 0.15 2.97 5.08
CA SER A 110 1.43 2.70 4.44
C SER A 110 1.38 1.45 3.57
N HIS A 111 1.96 1.54 2.37
CA HIS A 111 2.27 0.41 1.49
C HIS A 111 3.80 0.22 1.35
N GLY A 112 4.54 0.48 2.43
CA GLY A 112 5.99 0.42 2.45
C GLY A 112 6.68 1.64 1.87
N LEU A 113 8.01 1.56 1.80
CA LEU A 113 8.85 2.64 1.26
C LEU A 113 8.81 2.67 -0.26
N LYS A 114 9.02 1.50 -0.86
CA LYS A 114 8.99 1.23 -2.30
C LYS A 114 8.21 -0.07 -2.53
N TRP A 115 7.71 -0.23 -3.74
CA TRP A 115 7.01 -1.43 -4.13
C TRP A 115 7.99 -2.53 -4.54
N VAL A 116 8.63 -3.17 -3.56
CA VAL A 116 9.68 -4.16 -3.72
C VAL A 116 9.40 -5.43 -2.92
N GLU A 117 10.02 -6.55 -3.34
CA GLU A 117 9.95 -7.84 -2.63
C GLU A 117 10.77 -7.78 -1.34
N HIS A 118 10.14 -8.15 -0.22
CA HIS A 118 10.78 -8.19 1.10
C HIS A 118 11.25 -9.61 1.47
N ARG A 119 10.80 -10.65 0.79
CA ARG A 119 11.04 -12.05 1.16
C ARG A 119 12.49 -12.35 1.55
N ASP A 120 13.42 -11.91 0.75
CA ASP A 120 14.86 -12.18 0.93
C ASP A 120 15.62 -10.95 1.48
N MET A 121 14.89 -9.93 1.95
CA MET A 121 15.49 -8.73 2.50
C MET A 121 16.07 -9.01 3.89
N PRO A 122 17.33 -8.59 4.17
CA PRO A 122 17.86 -8.67 5.54
C PRO A 122 17.00 -7.89 6.53
N GLU A 123 16.78 -8.43 7.73
CA GLU A 123 15.92 -7.81 8.75
C GLU A 123 16.28 -6.34 9.03
N GLU A 124 17.54 -6.03 9.16
CA GLU A 124 18.02 -4.66 9.43
C GLU A 124 17.66 -3.70 8.28
N GLU A 125 17.72 -4.18 7.05
CA GLU A 125 17.31 -3.38 5.89
C GLU A 125 15.80 -3.19 5.85
N GLU A 126 15.02 -4.22 6.14
CA GLU A 126 13.56 -4.11 6.22
C GLU A 126 13.14 -3.14 7.34
N ARG A 127 13.75 -3.24 8.51
CA ARG A 127 13.54 -2.31 9.63
C ARG A 127 13.85 -0.87 9.23
N ARG A 128 14.96 -0.66 8.53
CA ARG A 128 15.35 0.65 8.00
C ARG A 128 14.32 1.18 7.01
N GLN A 129 13.84 0.34 6.09
CA GLN A 129 12.81 0.73 5.10
C GLN A 129 11.47 1.06 5.76
N ILE A 130 11.04 0.31 6.77
CA ILE A 130 9.83 0.62 7.54
C ILE A 130 9.97 1.99 8.22
N ALA A 131 11.10 2.25 8.89
CA ALA A 131 11.34 3.53 9.54
C ALA A 131 11.35 4.70 8.54
N GLU A 132 11.99 4.52 7.40
CA GLU A 132 12.04 5.54 6.34
C GLU A 132 10.68 5.75 5.67
N ALA A 133 9.88 4.68 5.48
CA ALA A 133 8.51 4.78 5.01
C ALA A 133 7.66 5.65 5.94
N ILE A 134 7.76 5.41 7.25
CA ILE A 134 7.05 6.21 8.26
C ILE A 134 7.50 7.68 8.20
N ARG A 135 8.81 7.92 8.12
CA ARG A 135 9.37 9.27 8.07
C ARG A 135 8.85 10.03 6.84
N LEU A 136 9.01 9.45 5.66
CA LEU A 136 8.62 10.07 4.40
C LEU A 136 7.11 10.26 4.30
N HIS A 137 6.31 9.26 4.70
CA HIS A 137 4.85 9.36 4.78
C HIS A 137 4.46 10.53 5.68
N THR A 138 5.04 10.62 6.89
CA THR A 138 4.73 11.68 7.85
C THR A 138 5.07 13.07 7.29
N GLU A 139 6.18 13.20 6.59
CA GLU A 139 6.60 14.44 5.95
C GLU A 139 5.60 14.87 4.86
N VAL A 140 5.16 13.94 4.02
CA VAL A 140 4.31 14.24 2.86
C VAL A 140 2.84 14.38 3.22
N VAL A 141 2.32 13.50 4.08
CA VAL A 141 0.90 13.48 4.48
C VAL A 141 0.63 14.45 5.65
N GLY A 142 1.62 14.67 6.50
CA GLY A 142 1.50 15.50 7.70
C GLY A 142 1.05 14.73 8.94
N SER A 143 0.90 13.41 8.85
CA SER A 143 0.60 12.52 9.97
C SER A 143 1.29 11.17 9.76
N ARG A 144 1.57 10.47 10.87
CA ARG A 144 2.09 9.10 10.83
C ARG A 144 1.00 8.16 10.27
N PRO A 145 1.36 7.16 9.44
CA PRO A 145 0.42 6.13 9.03
C PRO A 145 0.03 5.24 10.22
N THR A 146 -1.24 4.89 10.32
CA THR A 146 -1.77 4.00 11.38
C THR A 146 -1.79 2.54 10.93
N GLY A 147 -1.99 2.28 9.65
CA GLY A 147 -2.07 0.96 9.07
C GLY A 147 -0.91 0.63 8.12
N TRP A 148 -0.68 -0.67 7.96
CA TRP A 148 0.36 -1.21 7.09
C TRP A 148 -0.15 -2.36 6.22
N TYR A 149 0.20 -2.31 4.96
CA TYR A 149 0.11 -3.41 4.00
C TYR A 149 1.32 -3.37 3.09
N THR A 150 1.96 -4.51 2.81
CA THR A 150 3.05 -4.57 1.83
C THR A 150 2.76 -5.52 0.68
N GLY A 151 1.92 -6.56 0.89
CA GLY A 151 1.58 -7.56 -0.13
C GLY A 151 2.73 -8.49 -0.55
N ARG A 152 3.96 -8.13 -0.21
CA ARG A 152 5.21 -8.82 -0.59
C ARG A 152 6.12 -8.97 0.62
N CYS A 153 5.53 -9.38 1.74
CA CYS A 153 6.16 -9.41 3.05
C CYS A 153 7.24 -10.49 3.19
N SER A 154 8.16 -10.26 4.13
CA SER A 154 9.08 -11.25 4.66
C SER A 154 8.46 -11.96 5.88
N VAL A 155 9.15 -12.95 6.41
CA VAL A 155 8.78 -13.58 7.69
C VAL A 155 8.92 -12.63 8.89
N ASN A 156 9.60 -11.50 8.73
CA ASN A 156 9.83 -10.52 9.78
C ASN A 156 8.81 -9.37 9.76
N THR A 157 8.14 -9.12 8.64
CA THR A 157 7.32 -7.91 8.41
C THR A 157 6.30 -7.69 9.52
N VAL A 158 5.53 -8.72 9.90
CA VAL A 158 4.50 -8.60 10.93
C VAL A 158 5.09 -8.14 12.27
N ARG A 159 6.19 -8.75 12.69
CA ARG A 159 6.88 -8.37 13.92
C ARG A 159 7.45 -6.95 13.84
N LEU A 160 8.14 -6.62 12.76
CA LEU A 160 8.76 -5.31 12.58
C LEU A 160 7.75 -4.18 12.52
N THR A 161 6.60 -4.39 11.91
CA THR A 161 5.51 -3.40 11.86
C THR A 161 4.82 -3.23 13.20
N ALA A 162 4.61 -4.32 13.96
CA ALA A 162 4.12 -4.25 15.32
C ALA A 162 5.10 -3.49 16.23
N GLU A 163 6.40 -3.81 16.18
CA GLU A 163 7.45 -3.09 16.92
C GLU A 163 7.52 -1.61 16.54
N ALA A 164 7.32 -1.29 15.26
CA ALA A 164 7.24 0.09 14.78
C ALA A 164 5.98 0.81 15.25
N GLY A 165 4.97 0.14 15.79
CA GLY A 165 3.78 0.73 16.40
C GLY A 165 2.68 1.09 15.42
N PHE A 166 2.45 0.28 14.40
CA PHE A 166 1.24 0.35 13.60
C PHE A 166 0.04 -0.18 14.39
N ASP A 167 -1.13 0.44 14.21
CA ASP A 167 -2.36 0.05 14.89
C ASP A 167 -2.96 -1.22 14.26
N TRP A 168 -2.82 -1.39 12.95
CA TRP A 168 -3.30 -2.54 12.20
C TRP A 168 -2.41 -2.89 11.01
N ILE A 169 -2.51 -4.16 10.57
CA ILE A 169 -1.86 -4.69 9.38
C ILE A 169 -2.85 -5.45 8.51
N SER A 170 -2.57 -5.55 7.19
CA SER A 170 -3.41 -6.28 6.22
C SER A 170 -2.65 -7.35 5.43
N ASP A 171 -1.45 -7.73 5.85
CA ASP A 171 -0.62 -8.72 5.14
C ASP A 171 -1.05 -10.18 5.40
N THR A 172 -2.35 -10.45 5.43
CA THR A 172 -2.92 -11.80 5.55
C THR A 172 -4.12 -11.97 4.62
N TYR A 173 -4.43 -13.21 4.27
CA TYR A 173 -5.52 -13.62 3.37
C TYR A 173 -6.32 -14.78 3.95
N ASP A 174 -6.34 -14.96 5.26
CA ASP A 174 -6.71 -16.18 5.96
C ASP A 174 -8.07 -16.14 6.68
N ASP A 175 -8.72 -14.96 6.72
CA ASP A 175 -10.05 -14.82 7.33
C ASP A 175 -10.88 -13.73 6.61
N ASP A 176 -12.19 -13.80 6.77
CA ASP A 176 -13.14 -12.76 6.33
C ASP A 176 -13.33 -11.64 7.37
N LEU A 177 -12.91 -11.84 8.59
CA LEU A 177 -13.12 -10.93 9.71
C LEU A 177 -11.80 -10.44 10.29
N PRO A 178 -11.75 -9.18 10.76
CA PRO A 178 -10.61 -8.71 11.55
C PRO A 178 -10.43 -9.53 12.84
N TYR A 179 -9.17 -9.76 13.21
CA TYR A 179 -8.81 -10.50 14.41
C TYR A 179 -7.53 -9.98 15.05
N TRP A 180 -7.26 -10.40 16.28
CA TRP A 180 -6.05 -10.03 17.01
C TRP A 180 -5.06 -11.17 17.04
N ILE A 181 -3.78 -10.83 16.90
CA ILE A 181 -2.65 -11.76 17.11
C ILE A 181 -1.71 -11.19 18.16
N GLU A 182 -1.07 -12.08 18.92
CA GLU A 182 0.02 -11.71 19.83
C GLU A 182 1.34 -11.63 19.07
N VAL A 183 2.02 -10.48 19.17
CA VAL A 183 3.34 -10.25 18.58
C VAL A 183 4.28 -9.74 19.67
N GLY A 184 5.08 -10.63 20.24
CA GLY A 184 5.86 -10.33 21.44
C GLY A 184 4.95 -9.98 22.62
N ASP A 185 5.12 -8.80 23.19
CA ASP A 185 4.31 -8.29 24.33
C ASP A 185 3.13 -7.40 23.88
N ARG A 186 2.73 -7.46 22.61
CA ARG A 186 1.70 -6.58 22.03
C ARG A 186 0.64 -7.37 21.31
N ASP A 187 -0.61 -6.91 21.41
CA ASP A 187 -1.69 -7.32 20.54
C ASP A 187 -1.65 -6.47 19.25
N GLN A 188 -1.67 -7.15 18.11
CA GLN A 188 -1.71 -6.53 16.79
C GLN A 188 -3.04 -6.82 16.11
N LEU A 189 -3.76 -5.78 15.69
CA LEU A 189 -4.96 -5.94 14.89
C LEU A 189 -4.58 -6.35 13.46
N VAL A 190 -5.22 -7.39 12.98
CA VAL A 190 -5.15 -7.85 11.60
C VAL A 190 -6.48 -7.58 10.92
N ILE A 191 -6.44 -6.93 9.77
CA ILE A 191 -7.59 -6.73 8.88
C ILE A 191 -7.25 -7.46 7.59
N PRO A 192 -7.76 -8.70 7.38
CA PRO A 192 -7.39 -9.49 6.22
C PRO A 192 -7.70 -8.81 4.89
N TYR A 193 -6.82 -9.00 3.91
CA TYR A 193 -7.00 -8.51 2.55
C TYR A 193 -7.73 -9.58 1.70
N THR A 194 -8.60 -9.16 0.79
CA THR A 194 -9.35 -10.07 -0.08
C THR A 194 -8.80 -10.04 -1.49
N LEU A 195 -8.10 -11.10 -1.90
CA LEU A 195 -7.50 -11.22 -3.23
C LEU A 195 -8.54 -11.38 -4.33
N GLU A 196 -9.64 -12.11 -4.08
CA GLU A 196 -10.68 -12.40 -5.07
C GLU A 196 -11.46 -11.17 -5.51
N ALA A 197 -11.41 -10.10 -4.75
CA ALA A 197 -12.04 -8.81 -5.06
C ALA A 197 -11.04 -7.75 -5.53
N ASN A 198 -9.82 -8.16 -5.86
CA ASN A 198 -8.81 -7.31 -6.45
C ASN A 198 -9.02 -7.23 -7.98
N ASP A 199 -8.60 -6.13 -8.60
CA ASP A 199 -8.71 -5.91 -10.05
C ASP A 199 -7.48 -6.40 -10.84
N MET A 200 -6.58 -7.15 -10.21
CA MET A 200 -5.41 -7.79 -10.82
C MET A 200 -5.76 -9.09 -11.55
#